data_aa858dda3dded483926522e20e299ec5
#
_entry.id   aa858dda3dded483926522e20e299ec5
#
_cell.length_a   1.000
_cell.length_b   1.000
_cell.length_c   1.000
_cell.angle_alpha   90.00
_cell.angle_beta   90.00
_cell.angle_gamma   90.00
#
_symmetry.space_group_name_H-M   'P 1'
#
loop_
_entity.id
_entity.type
_entity.pdbx_description
1 polymer ?
#
loop_
_entity_poly.entity_id
_entity_poly.type
_entity_poly.pdbx_seq_one_letter_code
_entity_poly.pdbx_strand_id
1 'polypeptide(L)'
;MAESGLITMHRGNPSPDETTELIQLLAGAWMGVAPRGASIMPADLSRSEQHRILEAVFAAEFRGNWKPEALRWCTDQDGRIAAFACLDPLHGGDIAAGAGEVPITLEEMEAFLPGVPASYHQRLIVLVKQSIVSDERAWSGITHAALEGDGRIFEIRGVGVHPDQKGRGIGARFMKALLAEAAGALVTITTQNKDAANFYQRLGFEIILEEEWTLPYAEGAETLPHWVMSTLAPSRNPATL
;
A
#
# COMPACT_ATOMS: atom_id res chain seq x y z
N MET A 1 11.88 2.94 -30.07
CA MET A 1 12.15 2.46 -28.69
C MET A 1 12.00 3.70 -27.81
N ALA A 2 10.97 3.75 -26.94
CA ALA A 2 10.82 4.85 -26.01
C ALA A 2 12.01 4.80 -25.05
N GLU A 3 12.75 5.89 -24.93
CA GLU A 3 13.79 6.06 -23.89
C GLU A 3 13.18 5.70 -22.54
N SER A 4 13.73 4.68 -21.89
CA SER A 4 13.30 4.28 -20.55
C SER A 4 13.71 5.40 -19.60
N GLY A 5 12.79 6.32 -19.32
CA GLY A 5 13.05 7.46 -18.46
C GLY A 5 13.65 7.01 -17.13
N LEU A 6 14.81 7.57 -16.78
CA LEU A 6 15.46 7.35 -15.50
C LEU A 6 14.51 7.78 -14.37
N ILE A 7 14.53 7.06 -13.26
CA ILE A 7 13.88 7.47 -12.01
C ILE A 7 14.96 7.74 -10.97
N THR A 8 14.76 8.75 -10.14
CA THR A 8 15.58 9.02 -8.95
C THR A 8 14.82 8.58 -7.72
N MET A 9 15.42 7.69 -6.91
CA MET A 9 14.83 7.19 -5.67
C MET A 9 15.10 8.13 -4.51
N HIS A 10 14.08 8.35 -3.70
CA HIS A 10 14.13 9.13 -2.46
C HIS A 10 13.65 8.28 -1.30
N ARG A 11 14.10 8.61 -0.07
CA ARG A 11 13.71 7.94 1.18
C ARG A 11 13.75 8.89 2.37
N GLY A 12 13.00 8.60 3.40
CA GLY A 12 13.01 9.34 4.66
C GLY A 12 11.88 10.37 4.74
N ASN A 13 12.14 11.52 5.34
CA ASN A 13 11.16 12.58 5.51
C ASN A 13 11.02 13.42 4.23
N PRO A 14 9.89 13.35 3.52
CA PRO A 14 9.61 14.33 2.47
C PRO A 14 9.42 15.72 3.09
N SER A 15 9.75 16.76 2.34
CA SER A 15 9.40 18.14 2.70
C SER A 15 7.87 18.33 2.78
N PRO A 16 7.37 19.40 3.40
CA PRO A 16 5.92 19.66 3.42
C PRO A 16 5.28 19.74 2.02
N ASP A 17 5.99 20.30 1.04
CA ASP A 17 5.51 20.40 -0.34
C ASP A 17 5.48 19.03 -1.00
N GLU A 18 6.55 18.22 -0.86
CA GLU A 18 6.59 16.84 -1.35
C GLU A 18 5.51 15.99 -0.67
N THR A 19 5.28 16.14 0.64
CA THR A 19 4.22 15.43 1.37
C THR A 19 2.85 15.74 0.75
N THR A 20 2.58 17.02 0.45
CA THR A 20 1.33 17.43 -0.20
C THR A 20 1.18 16.79 -1.58
N GLU A 21 2.25 16.81 -2.38
CA GLU A 21 2.26 16.20 -3.72
C GLU A 21 2.08 14.66 -3.65
N LEU A 22 2.71 14.00 -2.67
CA LEU A 22 2.55 12.56 -2.44
C LEU A 22 1.11 12.19 -2.04
N ILE A 23 0.46 12.97 -1.18
CA ILE A 23 -0.94 12.78 -0.82
C ILE A 23 -1.84 12.88 -2.05
N GLN A 24 -1.63 13.90 -2.87
CA GLN A 24 -2.40 14.10 -4.12
C GLN A 24 -2.17 12.97 -5.12
N LEU A 25 -0.92 12.53 -5.28
CA LEU A 25 -0.57 11.36 -6.11
C LEU A 25 -1.34 10.11 -5.66
N LEU A 26 -1.31 9.81 -4.36
CA LEU A 26 -1.98 8.63 -3.81
C LEU A 26 -3.50 8.73 -3.95
N ALA A 27 -4.09 9.86 -3.62
CA ALA A 27 -5.52 10.09 -3.80
C ALA A 27 -5.93 9.88 -5.27
N GLY A 28 -5.17 10.43 -6.22
CA GLY A 28 -5.40 10.25 -7.65
C GLY A 28 -5.18 8.81 -8.13
N ALA A 29 -4.16 8.14 -7.62
CA ALA A 29 -3.85 6.75 -8.00
C ALA A 29 -4.91 5.76 -7.49
N TRP A 30 -5.52 6.03 -6.33
CA TRP A 30 -6.50 5.18 -5.68
C TRP A 30 -7.95 5.55 -6.04
N MET A 31 -8.17 6.66 -6.75
CA MET A 31 -9.50 7.07 -7.19
C MET A 31 -10.15 5.99 -8.06
N GLY A 32 -11.31 5.50 -7.65
CA GLY A 32 -12.05 4.43 -8.35
C GLY A 32 -11.44 3.03 -8.21
N VAL A 33 -10.41 2.86 -7.37
CA VAL A 33 -9.78 1.56 -7.10
C VAL A 33 -10.37 0.97 -5.81
N ALA A 34 -10.83 -0.29 -5.88
CA ALA A 34 -11.29 -1.02 -4.70
C ALA A 34 -10.11 -1.27 -3.72
N PRO A 35 -10.37 -1.35 -2.42
CA PRO A 35 -11.65 -1.08 -1.78
C PRO A 35 -11.86 0.40 -1.41
N ARG A 36 -10.79 1.19 -1.23
CA ARG A 36 -10.88 2.54 -0.68
C ARG A 36 -11.46 3.55 -1.68
N GLY A 37 -11.12 3.42 -2.95
CA GLY A 37 -11.51 4.38 -3.98
C GLY A 37 -12.81 4.05 -4.72
N ALA A 38 -13.43 2.89 -4.46
CA ALA A 38 -14.67 2.49 -5.10
C ALA A 38 -15.66 1.89 -4.10
N SER A 39 -15.26 0.80 -3.42
CA SER A 39 -16.18 -0.02 -2.63
C SER A 39 -16.50 0.57 -1.25
N ILE A 40 -15.58 1.32 -0.65
CA ILE A 40 -15.79 1.92 0.68
C ILE A 40 -16.48 3.28 0.59
N MET A 41 -16.34 3.98 -0.55
CA MET A 41 -16.96 5.29 -0.73
C MET A 41 -18.49 5.17 -0.76
N PRO A 42 -19.22 5.99 0.02
CA PRO A 42 -20.66 6.12 -0.14
C PRO A 42 -21.01 6.47 -1.59
N ALA A 43 -22.03 5.79 -2.14
CA ALA A 43 -22.40 5.90 -3.56
C ALA A 43 -22.94 7.29 -3.97
N ASP A 44 -23.38 8.08 -3.00
CA ASP A 44 -23.94 9.42 -3.17
C ASP A 44 -22.90 10.55 -3.23
N LEU A 45 -21.63 10.23 -2.98
CA LEU A 45 -20.56 11.22 -3.01
C LEU A 45 -20.13 11.56 -4.44
N SER A 46 -20.00 12.85 -4.71
CA SER A 46 -19.38 13.33 -5.94
C SER A 46 -17.90 12.91 -6.03
N ARG A 47 -17.37 12.85 -7.26
CA ARG A 47 -15.96 12.47 -7.47
C ARG A 47 -14.98 13.41 -6.74
N SER A 48 -15.30 14.68 -6.59
CA SER A 48 -14.46 15.64 -5.86
C SER A 48 -14.49 15.39 -4.34
N GLU A 49 -15.63 14.96 -3.80
CA GLU A 49 -15.73 14.59 -2.39
C GLU A 49 -14.97 13.30 -2.10
N GLN A 50 -15.09 12.29 -2.97
CA GLN A 50 -14.31 11.06 -2.87
C GLN A 50 -12.80 11.36 -2.89
N HIS A 51 -12.35 12.26 -3.77
CA HIS A 51 -10.94 12.65 -3.83
C HIS A 51 -10.48 13.31 -2.53
N ARG A 52 -11.27 14.26 -1.97
CA ARG A 52 -10.96 14.90 -0.69
C ARG A 52 -10.91 13.91 0.48
N ILE A 53 -11.76 12.90 0.49
CA ILE A 53 -11.72 11.83 1.49
C ILE A 53 -10.40 11.03 1.37
N LEU A 54 -10.00 10.66 0.17
CA LEU A 54 -8.72 9.97 -0.05
C LEU A 54 -7.53 10.82 0.37
N GLU A 55 -7.54 12.12 0.06
CA GLU A 55 -6.51 13.04 0.55
C GLU A 55 -6.46 13.07 2.09
N ALA A 56 -7.62 13.13 2.75
CA ALA A 56 -7.70 13.09 4.22
C ALA A 56 -7.15 11.77 4.80
N VAL A 57 -7.48 10.63 4.18
CA VAL A 57 -6.96 9.30 4.56
C VAL A 57 -5.43 9.27 4.46
N PHE A 58 -4.88 9.64 3.31
CA PHE A 58 -3.42 9.61 3.14
C PHE A 58 -2.71 10.66 4.01
N ALA A 59 -3.30 11.83 4.22
CA ALA A 59 -2.77 12.81 5.16
C ALA A 59 -2.73 12.27 6.60
N ALA A 60 -3.72 11.47 7.02
CA ALA A 60 -3.71 10.82 8.32
C ALA A 60 -2.65 9.72 8.39
N GLU A 61 -2.48 8.91 7.35
CA GLU A 61 -1.43 7.90 7.26
C GLU A 61 -0.03 8.53 7.40
N PHE A 62 0.24 9.64 6.70
CA PHE A 62 1.51 10.38 6.81
C PHE A 62 1.74 10.96 8.21
N ARG A 63 0.67 11.35 8.95
CA ARG A 63 0.80 11.92 10.30
C ARG A 63 1.03 10.89 11.40
N GLY A 64 0.47 9.68 11.25
CA GLY A 64 0.38 8.74 12.36
C GLY A 64 0.92 7.33 12.10
N ASN A 65 0.68 6.78 10.91
CA ASN A 65 0.91 5.36 10.68
C ASN A 65 2.18 5.06 9.88
N TRP A 66 2.63 6.00 9.04
CA TRP A 66 3.80 5.77 8.20
C TRP A 66 5.04 6.38 8.82
N LYS A 67 5.95 5.51 9.23
CA LYS A 67 7.24 5.95 9.79
C LYS A 67 8.11 6.56 8.69
N PRO A 68 8.79 7.68 8.95
CA PRO A 68 9.66 8.33 7.94
C PRO A 68 10.66 7.40 7.27
N GLU A 69 11.27 6.52 8.06
CA GLU A 69 12.26 5.56 7.57
C GLU A 69 11.68 4.52 6.60
N ALA A 70 10.37 4.30 6.62
CA ALA A 70 9.67 3.41 5.69
C ALA A 70 9.28 4.09 4.37
N LEU A 71 9.25 5.42 4.32
CA LEU A 71 8.78 6.15 3.13
C LEU A 71 9.77 6.05 1.98
N ARG A 72 9.25 5.72 0.79
CA ARG A 72 9.98 5.66 -0.47
C ARG A 72 9.16 6.32 -1.57
N TRP A 73 9.79 7.17 -2.35
CA TRP A 73 9.20 7.72 -3.56
C TRP A 73 10.25 7.86 -4.64
N CYS A 74 9.80 8.06 -5.85
CA CYS A 74 10.70 8.39 -6.94
C CYS A 74 10.21 9.60 -7.73
N THR A 75 11.17 10.31 -8.30
CA THR A 75 10.91 11.35 -9.29
C THR A 75 11.28 10.84 -10.68
N ASP A 76 10.61 11.37 -11.70
CA ASP A 76 10.98 11.18 -13.09
C ASP A 76 12.16 12.09 -13.49
N GLN A 77 12.57 12.03 -14.75
CA GLN A 77 13.67 12.85 -15.28
C GLN A 77 13.44 14.37 -15.22
N ASP A 78 12.19 14.79 -15.09
CA ASP A 78 11.79 16.20 -14.97
C ASP A 78 11.71 16.64 -13.49
N GLY A 79 12.05 15.76 -12.55
CA GLY A 79 12.00 15.99 -11.11
C GLY A 79 10.61 15.90 -10.49
N ARG A 80 9.59 15.43 -11.23
CA ARG A 80 8.21 15.29 -10.73
C ARG A 80 8.06 13.98 -9.97
N ILE A 81 7.34 14.01 -8.87
CA ILE A 81 7.01 12.81 -8.12
C ILE A 81 6.18 11.86 -9.00
N ALA A 82 6.66 10.63 -9.17
CA ALA A 82 6.12 9.67 -10.11
C ALA A 82 5.52 8.42 -9.47
N ALA A 83 6.07 7.97 -8.32
CA ALA A 83 5.54 6.85 -7.56
C ALA A 83 5.91 6.96 -6.07
N PHE A 84 5.12 6.27 -5.24
CA PHE A 84 5.30 6.18 -3.79
C PHE A 84 4.97 4.79 -3.27
N ALA A 85 5.62 4.39 -2.17
CA ALA A 85 5.28 3.26 -1.31
C ALA A 85 5.89 3.43 0.07
N CYS A 86 5.32 2.74 1.07
CA CYS A 86 6.02 2.41 2.30
C CYS A 86 6.72 1.05 2.13
N LEU A 87 7.96 0.95 2.55
CA LEU A 87 8.72 -0.30 2.70
C LEU A 87 9.04 -0.45 4.19
N ASP A 88 8.19 -1.17 4.91
CA ASP A 88 8.19 -1.23 6.38
C ASP A 88 8.80 -2.56 6.87
N PRO A 89 9.86 -2.55 7.70
CA PRO A 89 10.37 -3.78 8.27
C PRO A 89 9.39 -4.35 9.29
N LEU A 90 8.98 -5.60 9.10
CA LEU A 90 8.16 -6.34 10.07
C LEU A 90 9.11 -7.05 11.06
N HIS A 91 9.00 -6.70 12.34
CA HIS A 91 9.75 -7.38 13.40
C HIS A 91 8.90 -8.51 13.98
N GLY A 92 9.51 -9.68 14.15
CA GLY A 92 8.83 -10.93 14.53
C GLY A 92 7.87 -10.77 15.71
N GLY A 93 6.61 -11.05 15.48
CA GLY A 93 5.49 -10.89 16.43
C GLY A 93 4.55 -9.72 16.11
N ASP A 94 4.94 -8.80 15.24
CA ASP A 94 4.30 -7.50 15.06
C ASP A 94 3.50 -7.33 13.77
N ILE A 95 2.78 -8.35 13.31
CA ILE A 95 1.76 -8.07 12.28
C ILE A 95 0.66 -7.17 12.86
N ALA A 96 0.27 -7.42 14.11
CA ALA A 96 -0.65 -6.53 14.81
C ALA A 96 -0.01 -5.19 15.23
N ALA A 97 1.33 -5.12 15.36
CA ALA A 97 2.04 -3.91 15.79
C ALA A 97 2.67 -3.11 14.63
N GLY A 98 2.79 -3.69 13.43
CA GLY A 98 3.18 -2.95 12.20
C GLY A 98 2.04 -2.07 11.66
N ALA A 99 0.80 -2.42 11.88
CA ALA A 99 -0.29 -1.48 11.89
C ALA A 99 -0.16 -0.70 13.19
N GLY A 100 0.35 0.55 13.17
CA GLY A 100 0.19 1.44 14.32
C GLY A 100 -1.19 1.27 14.97
N GLU A 101 -1.51 1.97 16.04
CA GLU A 101 -2.87 1.87 16.63
C GLU A 101 -3.92 2.18 15.56
N VAL A 102 -4.29 1.13 14.80
CA VAL A 102 -5.25 1.27 13.72
C VAL A 102 -6.61 1.48 14.35
N PRO A 103 -7.31 2.58 14.06
CA PRO A 103 -8.59 2.87 14.67
C PRO A 103 -9.62 1.79 14.29
N ILE A 104 -10.17 1.12 15.30
CA ILE A 104 -11.16 0.04 15.17
C ILE A 104 -12.51 0.38 15.78
N THR A 105 -12.65 1.56 16.38
CA THR A 105 -13.90 2.12 16.89
C THR A 105 -14.28 3.38 16.12
N LEU A 106 -15.55 3.79 16.21
CA LEU A 106 -16.00 5.04 15.56
C LEU A 106 -15.32 6.27 16.15
N GLU A 107 -15.11 6.32 17.45
CA GLU A 107 -14.46 7.44 18.14
C GLU A 107 -13.00 7.59 17.69
N GLU A 108 -12.25 6.49 17.67
CA GLU A 108 -10.87 6.48 17.18
C GLU A 108 -10.80 6.87 15.69
N MET A 109 -11.72 6.36 14.87
CA MET A 109 -11.76 6.67 13.45
C MET A 109 -12.13 8.13 13.19
N GLU A 110 -13.04 8.71 13.96
CA GLU A 110 -13.39 10.14 13.86
C GLU A 110 -12.21 11.03 14.27
N ALA A 111 -11.47 10.64 15.31
CA ALA A 111 -10.25 11.34 15.71
C ALA A 111 -9.14 11.23 14.64
N PHE A 112 -9.03 10.08 13.98
CA PHE A 112 -8.05 9.83 12.94
C PHE A 112 -8.38 10.54 11.62
N LEU A 113 -9.67 10.57 11.25
CA LEU A 113 -10.21 11.16 10.00
C LEU A 113 -11.30 12.19 10.30
N PRO A 114 -10.97 13.32 10.92
CA PRO A 114 -11.97 14.33 11.26
C PRO A 114 -12.61 14.92 10.00
N GLY A 115 -13.95 15.12 10.06
CA GLY A 115 -14.72 15.71 8.97
C GLY A 115 -15.03 14.77 7.80
N VAL A 116 -14.68 13.49 7.90
CA VAL A 116 -15.10 12.45 6.97
C VAL A 116 -16.47 11.90 7.42
N PRO A 117 -17.40 11.54 6.50
CA PRO A 117 -18.72 11.03 6.87
C PRO A 117 -18.65 9.77 7.74
N ALA A 118 -19.49 9.66 8.76
CA ALA A 118 -19.55 8.50 9.68
C ALA A 118 -19.82 7.17 8.94
N SER A 119 -20.58 7.20 7.84
CA SER A 119 -20.80 6.02 6.99
C SER A 119 -19.49 5.49 6.38
N TYR A 120 -18.57 6.37 6.03
CA TYR A 120 -17.25 5.99 5.55
C TYR A 120 -16.38 5.42 6.69
N HIS A 121 -16.42 6.03 7.87
CA HIS A 121 -15.74 5.49 9.06
C HIS A 121 -16.15 4.05 9.35
N GLN A 122 -17.46 3.76 9.34
CA GLN A 122 -17.97 2.41 9.56
C GLN A 122 -17.45 1.40 8.52
N ARG A 123 -17.42 1.80 7.24
CA ARG A 123 -16.89 0.96 6.16
C ARG A 123 -15.39 0.70 6.31
N LEU A 124 -14.61 1.72 6.67
CA LEU A 124 -13.18 1.56 6.95
C LEU A 124 -12.93 0.62 8.12
N ILE A 125 -13.68 0.74 9.22
CA ILE A 125 -13.54 -0.14 10.39
C ILE A 125 -13.78 -1.61 10.01
N VAL A 126 -14.81 -1.88 9.20
CA VAL A 126 -15.08 -3.24 8.71
C VAL A 126 -13.90 -3.77 7.90
N LEU A 127 -13.38 -2.96 6.97
CA LEU A 127 -12.24 -3.32 6.15
C LEU A 127 -10.99 -3.60 6.99
N VAL A 128 -10.67 -2.73 7.94
CA VAL A 128 -9.51 -2.86 8.83
C VAL A 128 -9.59 -4.13 9.65
N LYS A 129 -10.75 -4.43 10.26
CA LYS A 129 -10.95 -5.65 11.02
C LYS A 129 -10.77 -6.91 10.16
N GLN A 130 -11.25 -6.87 8.93
CA GLN A 130 -11.07 -7.98 7.99
C GLN A 130 -9.61 -8.15 7.59
N SER A 131 -8.89 -7.04 7.37
CA SER A 131 -7.45 -7.08 7.06
C SER A 131 -6.65 -7.75 8.18
N ILE A 132 -6.89 -7.38 9.45
CA ILE A 132 -6.22 -7.98 10.61
C ILE A 132 -6.41 -9.51 10.62
N VAL A 133 -7.64 -9.99 10.39
CA VAL A 133 -7.94 -11.44 10.37
C VAL A 133 -7.20 -12.14 9.22
N SER A 134 -7.12 -11.51 8.06
CA SER A 134 -6.42 -12.08 6.89
C SER A 134 -4.90 -12.12 7.11
N ASP A 135 -4.34 -11.07 7.70
CA ASP A 135 -2.93 -11.01 8.03
C ASP A 135 -2.54 -12.10 9.04
N GLU A 136 -3.35 -12.33 10.08
CA GLU A 136 -3.16 -13.43 11.04
C GLU A 136 -3.17 -14.80 10.35
N ARG A 137 -4.06 -15.02 9.37
CA ARG A 137 -4.11 -16.29 8.60
C ARG A 137 -2.89 -16.48 7.71
N ALA A 138 -2.41 -15.41 7.08
CA ALA A 138 -1.26 -15.46 6.18
C ALA A 138 0.07 -15.64 6.93
N TRP A 139 0.12 -15.26 8.22
CA TRP A 139 1.37 -15.12 8.96
C TRP A 139 2.23 -16.38 9.04
N SER A 140 1.65 -17.53 9.25
CA SER A 140 2.42 -18.77 9.29
C SER A 140 3.10 -19.08 7.95
N GLY A 141 2.43 -18.79 6.82
CA GLY A 141 3.01 -18.92 5.48
C GLY A 141 4.13 -17.90 5.25
N ILE A 142 3.92 -16.64 5.66
CA ILE A 142 4.89 -15.56 5.55
C ILE A 142 6.16 -15.88 6.34
N THR A 143 6.03 -16.26 7.60
CA THR A 143 7.18 -16.61 8.46
C THR A 143 7.93 -17.82 7.96
N HIS A 144 7.23 -18.84 7.44
CA HIS A 144 7.87 -20.00 6.84
C HIS A 144 8.67 -19.61 5.59
N ALA A 145 8.08 -18.84 4.69
CA ALA A 145 8.76 -18.37 3.49
C ALA A 145 9.97 -17.46 3.78
N ALA A 146 9.95 -16.69 4.88
CA ALA A 146 11.08 -15.85 5.29
C ALA A 146 12.34 -16.66 5.64
N LEU A 147 12.17 -17.91 6.09
CA LEU A 147 13.31 -18.81 6.40
C LEU A 147 14.09 -19.26 5.16
N GLU A 148 13.52 -19.14 3.98
CA GLU A 148 14.23 -19.38 2.70
C GLU A 148 15.19 -18.24 2.34
N GLY A 149 15.04 -17.08 2.96
CA GLY A 149 15.91 -15.91 2.84
C GLY A 149 16.80 -15.72 4.07
N ASP A 150 16.98 -14.46 4.47
CA ASP A 150 17.76 -14.07 5.64
C ASP A 150 16.94 -13.91 6.93
N GLY A 151 15.67 -14.28 6.91
CA GLY A 151 14.73 -14.19 8.01
C GLY A 151 14.11 -12.81 8.22
N ARG A 152 14.57 -11.79 7.50
CA ARG A 152 13.92 -10.45 7.53
C ARG A 152 12.65 -10.45 6.69
N ILE A 153 11.66 -9.70 7.14
CA ILE A 153 10.41 -9.50 6.43
C ILE A 153 10.17 -8.01 6.26
N PHE A 154 9.79 -7.60 5.06
CA PHE A 154 9.32 -6.24 4.78
C PHE A 154 7.90 -6.30 4.22
N GLU A 155 7.10 -5.32 4.57
CA GLU A 155 5.80 -5.11 3.95
C GLU A 155 5.83 -3.87 3.05
N ILE A 156 5.28 -3.99 1.85
CA ILE A 156 5.05 -2.84 0.97
C ILE A 156 3.59 -2.41 1.12
N ARG A 157 3.40 -1.15 1.52
CA ARG A 157 2.07 -0.55 1.73
C ARG A 157 1.90 0.75 0.93
N GLY A 158 0.66 1.13 0.67
CA GLY A 158 0.33 2.44 0.10
C GLY A 158 0.90 2.70 -1.29
N VAL A 159 1.06 1.66 -2.13
CA VAL A 159 1.65 1.82 -3.47
C VAL A 159 0.78 2.71 -4.35
N GLY A 160 1.38 3.74 -4.92
CA GLY A 160 0.76 4.61 -5.91
C GLY A 160 1.73 4.98 -7.03
N VAL A 161 1.20 5.08 -8.26
CA VAL A 161 1.90 5.63 -9.42
C VAL A 161 1.08 6.77 -9.96
N HIS A 162 1.73 7.92 -10.22
CA HIS A 162 1.05 9.09 -10.75
C HIS A 162 0.22 8.71 -11.99
N PRO A 163 -1.07 9.10 -12.08
CA PRO A 163 -1.95 8.72 -13.18
C PRO A 163 -1.36 8.99 -14.57
N ASP A 164 -0.71 10.13 -14.76
CA ASP A 164 -0.10 10.53 -16.04
C ASP A 164 1.17 9.73 -16.40
N GLN A 165 1.69 8.94 -15.46
CA GLN A 165 2.87 8.11 -15.63
C GLN A 165 2.53 6.63 -15.82
N LYS A 166 1.24 6.26 -15.79
CA LYS A 166 0.78 4.89 -16.03
C LYS A 166 1.18 4.42 -17.44
N GLY A 167 1.51 3.13 -17.58
CA GLY A 167 1.94 2.55 -18.85
C GLY A 167 3.39 2.83 -19.27
N ARG A 168 4.11 3.73 -18.58
CA ARG A 168 5.51 4.09 -18.89
C ARG A 168 6.56 3.22 -18.17
N GLY A 169 6.13 2.14 -17.51
CA GLY A 169 7.00 1.21 -16.79
C GLY A 169 7.60 1.75 -15.49
N ILE A 170 7.19 2.94 -15.02
CA ILE A 170 7.71 3.56 -13.80
C ILE A 170 7.42 2.67 -12.59
N GLY A 171 6.18 2.19 -12.44
CA GLY A 171 5.81 1.31 -11.32
C GLY A 171 6.69 0.06 -11.24
N ALA A 172 7.01 -0.57 -12.38
CA ALA A 172 7.86 -1.76 -12.40
C ALA A 172 9.31 -1.43 -12.00
N ARG A 173 9.86 -0.30 -12.45
CA ARG A 173 11.20 0.14 -12.06
C ARG A 173 11.27 0.50 -10.58
N PHE A 174 10.26 1.22 -10.10
CA PHE A 174 10.13 1.60 -8.70
C PHE A 174 10.08 0.37 -7.79
N MET A 175 9.19 -0.59 -8.09
CA MET A 175 9.10 -1.84 -7.34
C MET A 175 10.39 -2.65 -7.36
N LYS A 176 11.07 -2.73 -8.51
CA LYS A 176 12.39 -3.39 -8.59
C LYS A 176 13.44 -2.71 -7.72
N ALA A 177 13.41 -1.38 -7.60
CA ALA A 177 14.31 -0.65 -6.72
C ALA A 177 14.00 -0.95 -5.23
N LEU A 178 12.72 -1.04 -4.84
CA LEU A 178 12.33 -1.45 -3.48
C LEU A 178 12.81 -2.87 -3.16
N LEU A 179 12.62 -3.82 -4.08
CA LEU A 179 13.11 -5.18 -3.91
C LEU A 179 14.64 -5.24 -3.80
N ALA A 180 15.35 -4.43 -4.58
CA ALA A 180 16.81 -4.35 -4.47
C ALA A 180 17.28 -3.76 -3.12
N GLU A 181 16.50 -2.87 -2.52
CA GLU A 181 16.78 -2.34 -1.17
C GLU A 181 16.57 -3.41 -0.09
N ALA A 182 15.51 -4.22 -0.23
CA ALA A 182 15.19 -5.32 0.69
C ALA A 182 16.00 -6.61 0.44
N ALA A 183 17.06 -6.55 -0.36
CA ALA A 183 17.81 -7.71 -0.85
C ALA A 183 18.05 -8.80 0.22
N GLY A 184 17.69 -10.04 -0.11
CA GLY A 184 17.79 -11.22 0.77
C GLY A 184 16.60 -11.43 1.71
N ALA A 185 15.74 -10.43 1.89
CA ALA A 185 14.58 -10.51 2.75
C ALA A 185 13.34 -11.02 1.99
N LEU A 186 12.36 -11.52 2.73
CA LEU A 186 11.01 -11.72 2.22
C LEU A 186 10.30 -10.36 2.15
N VAL A 187 9.67 -10.08 1.03
CA VAL A 187 8.83 -8.87 0.84
C VAL A 187 7.39 -9.29 0.63
N THR A 188 6.48 -8.74 1.43
CA THR A 188 5.05 -9.01 1.36
C THR A 188 4.29 -7.80 0.85
N ILE A 189 3.13 -8.04 0.27
CA ILE A 189 2.19 -7.02 -0.18
C ILE A 189 0.77 -7.59 -0.15
N THR A 190 -0.21 -6.76 0.20
CA THR A 190 -1.62 -7.11 0.15
C THR A 190 -2.35 -6.27 -0.89
N THR A 191 -3.35 -6.84 -1.55
CA THR A 191 -4.18 -6.12 -2.50
C THR A 191 -5.57 -6.74 -2.65
N GLN A 192 -6.56 -5.91 -2.95
CA GLN A 192 -7.91 -6.30 -3.34
C GLN A 192 -8.18 -5.97 -4.82
N ASN A 193 -7.14 -5.54 -5.53
CA ASN A 193 -7.22 -5.17 -6.94
C ASN A 193 -6.57 -6.24 -7.80
N LYS A 194 -7.36 -6.88 -8.66
CA LYS A 194 -6.89 -7.95 -9.55
C LYS A 194 -5.77 -7.51 -10.50
N ASP A 195 -5.85 -6.27 -11.02
CA ASP A 195 -4.81 -5.77 -11.92
C ASP A 195 -3.49 -5.54 -11.19
N ALA A 196 -3.57 -5.09 -9.93
CA ALA A 196 -2.41 -4.98 -9.06
C ALA A 196 -1.84 -6.36 -8.72
N ALA A 197 -2.67 -7.35 -8.36
CA ALA A 197 -2.22 -8.72 -8.12
C ALA A 197 -1.49 -9.29 -9.35
N ASN A 198 -2.07 -9.16 -10.54
CA ASN A 198 -1.44 -9.56 -11.80
C ASN A 198 -0.12 -8.81 -12.06
N PHE A 199 -0.04 -7.53 -11.68
CA PHE A 199 1.18 -6.75 -11.80
C PHE A 199 2.26 -7.28 -10.86
N TYR A 200 1.95 -7.58 -9.60
CA TYR A 200 2.90 -8.14 -8.64
C TYR A 200 3.36 -9.54 -9.02
N GLN A 201 2.48 -10.40 -9.55
CA GLN A 201 2.89 -11.71 -10.08
C GLN A 201 3.94 -11.58 -11.19
N ARG A 202 3.79 -10.61 -12.11
CA ARG A 202 4.82 -10.35 -13.14
C ARG A 202 6.16 -9.86 -12.59
N LEU A 203 6.19 -9.39 -11.34
CA LEU A 203 7.40 -9.00 -10.62
C LEU A 203 7.98 -10.14 -9.76
N GLY A 204 7.38 -11.33 -9.81
CA GLY A 204 7.84 -12.51 -9.08
C GLY A 204 7.18 -12.71 -7.72
N PHE A 205 6.12 -11.96 -7.39
CA PHE A 205 5.36 -12.25 -6.18
C PHE A 205 4.49 -13.49 -6.38
N GLU A 206 4.48 -14.36 -5.38
CA GLU A 206 3.63 -15.55 -5.28
C GLU A 206 2.49 -15.30 -4.30
N ILE A 207 1.36 -15.95 -4.52
CA ILE A 207 0.19 -15.83 -3.66
C ILE A 207 0.39 -16.73 -2.43
N ILE A 208 0.39 -16.14 -1.23
CA ILE A 208 0.41 -16.83 0.06
C ILE A 208 -1.01 -17.15 0.52
N LEU A 209 -1.92 -16.19 0.35
CA LEU A 209 -3.32 -16.33 0.71
C LEU A 209 -4.17 -15.67 -0.38
N GLU A 210 -5.21 -16.40 -0.83
CA GLU A 210 -6.27 -15.86 -1.68
C GLU A 210 -7.61 -16.16 -1.03
N GLU A 211 -8.41 -15.15 -0.81
CA GLU A 211 -9.73 -15.28 -0.21
C GLU A 211 -10.70 -14.23 -0.74
N GLU A 212 -11.98 -14.41 -0.45
CA GLU A 212 -13.01 -13.41 -0.69
C GLU A 212 -13.47 -12.82 0.64
N TRP A 213 -13.39 -11.49 0.76
CA TRP A 213 -13.96 -10.78 1.89
C TRP A 213 -15.42 -10.49 1.64
N THR A 214 -16.27 -10.87 2.58
CA THR A 214 -17.66 -10.41 2.62
C THR A 214 -17.76 -9.28 3.64
N LEU A 215 -17.90 -8.07 3.13
CA LEU A 215 -17.95 -6.85 3.94
C LEU A 215 -19.43 -6.48 4.18
N PRO A 216 -19.94 -6.58 5.41
CA PRO A 216 -21.31 -6.25 5.74
C PRO A 216 -21.46 -4.72 5.88
N TYR A 217 -22.03 -4.09 4.89
CA TYR A 217 -22.41 -2.67 4.92
C TYR A 217 -23.90 -2.48 5.19
N ALA A 218 -24.29 -1.27 5.58
CA ALA A 218 -25.70 -0.96 5.86
C ALA A 218 -26.62 -1.16 4.64
N GLU A 219 -26.07 -0.98 3.43
CA GLU A 219 -26.79 -1.11 2.15
C GLU A 219 -26.80 -2.55 1.61
N GLY A 220 -26.07 -3.46 2.26
CA GLY A 220 -25.92 -4.85 1.85
C GLY A 220 -24.48 -5.36 2.01
N ALA A 221 -24.27 -6.63 1.70
CA ALA A 221 -22.94 -7.21 1.70
C ALA A 221 -22.24 -6.95 0.37
N GLU A 222 -20.97 -6.59 0.43
CA GLU A 222 -20.08 -6.51 -0.73
C GLU A 222 -18.99 -7.60 -0.63
N THR A 223 -18.72 -8.26 -1.75
CA THR A 223 -17.66 -9.26 -1.83
C THR A 223 -16.46 -8.68 -2.59
N LEU A 224 -15.29 -8.75 -1.97
CA LEU A 224 -14.04 -8.30 -2.55
C LEU A 224 -13.00 -9.43 -2.55
N PRO A 225 -12.30 -9.66 -3.65
CA PRO A 225 -11.14 -10.52 -3.65
C PRO A 225 -10.03 -9.92 -2.79
N HIS A 226 -9.27 -10.75 -2.12
CA HIS A 226 -8.13 -10.34 -1.32
C HIS A 226 -6.96 -11.29 -1.55
N TRP A 227 -5.79 -10.75 -1.79
CA TRP A 227 -4.55 -11.47 -1.96
C TRP A 227 -3.50 -10.97 -0.98
N VAL A 228 -2.87 -11.89 -0.26
CA VAL A 228 -1.60 -11.69 0.41
C VAL A 228 -0.53 -12.36 -0.44
N MET A 229 0.48 -11.61 -0.84
CA MET A 229 1.50 -12.06 -1.78
C MET A 229 2.88 -11.80 -1.20
N SER A 230 3.85 -12.63 -1.58
CA SER A 230 5.24 -12.43 -1.17
C SER A 230 6.22 -12.79 -2.27
N THR A 231 7.45 -12.26 -2.14
CA THR A 231 8.60 -12.64 -2.95
C THR A 231 9.87 -12.55 -2.13
N LEU A 232 10.83 -13.45 -2.37
CA LEU A 232 12.19 -13.26 -1.87
C LEU A 232 12.87 -12.20 -2.73
N ALA A 233 13.28 -11.10 -2.09
CA ALA A 233 14.03 -10.06 -2.77
C ALA A 233 15.39 -10.63 -3.24
N PRO A 234 15.79 -10.39 -4.50
CA PRO A 234 17.04 -10.93 -5.03
C PRO A 234 18.22 -10.57 -4.14
N SER A 235 19.03 -11.55 -3.78
CA SER A 235 20.27 -11.33 -3.02
C SER A 235 21.19 -10.37 -3.79
N ARG A 236 21.86 -9.47 -3.08
CA ARG A 236 22.88 -8.62 -3.71
C ARG A 236 23.97 -9.52 -4.29
N ASN A 237 24.18 -9.44 -5.59
CA ASN A 237 25.30 -10.15 -6.21
C ASN A 237 26.61 -9.53 -5.68
N PRO A 238 27.47 -10.28 -4.96
CA PRO A 238 28.71 -9.72 -4.43
C PRO A 238 29.71 -9.26 -5.51
N ALA A 239 29.43 -9.56 -6.78
CA ALA A 239 30.28 -9.16 -7.92
C ALA A 239 30.01 -7.72 -8.43
N THR A 240 29.15 -6.94 -7.79
CA THR A 240 28.78 -5.56 -8.20
C THR A 240 29.20 -4.48 -7.18
N LEU A 241 30.11 -4.82 -6.26
CA LEU A 241 30.76 -3.85 -5.35
C LEU A 241 32.14 -3.46 -5.86
#